data_2f9de18db06f8f9b119d662231a607b4
#
_entry.id   2f9de18db06f8f9b119d662231a607b4
#
_cell.length_a   1.000
_cell.length_b   1.000
_cell.length_c   1.000
_cell.angle_alpha   90.00
_cell.angle_beta   90.00
_cell.angle_gamma   90.00
#
_symmetry.space_group_name_H-M   'P 1'
#
loop_
_entity.id
_entity.type
_entity.pdbx_description
1 polymer ?
#
loop_
_entity_poly.entity_id
_entity_poly.type
_entity_poly.pdbx_seq_one_letter_code
_entity_poly.pdbx_strand_id
1 'polypeptide(L)'
;TATTAKIITLAGNPNPPSLVALYGGSLGDRKTTLSDLENDLYAAGLSVIDFNSRRFLSENDLSQPLIQQIVTELKSNQDTTGATADLVNRINESAPATISTHLTSENRIELIHQFDSSLKKLAAISLQKKPLVIIVQGLERTPTGSFISISEFIANYLNIHKFMFVVSIGEEILQNELTSSNSQMSPDGFLEDVFSAIVTFDEIAVD
;
A
#
# COMPACT_ATOMS: atom_id res chain seq x y z
N THR A 1 -3.24 19.04 -9.35
CA THR A 1 -1.91 19.54 -8.91
C THR A 1 -0.80 18.88 -9.72
N ALA A 2 0.44 19.47 -9.73
CA ALA A 2 1.59 18.85 -10.40
C ALA A 2 1.92 17.48 -9.75
N THR A 3 1.77 17.38 -8.44
CA THR A 3 1.92 16.14 -7.65
C THR A 3 0.97 15.04 -8.12
N THR A 4 -0.33 15.32 -8.31
CA THR A 4 -1.30 14.32 -8.79
C THR A 4 -0.99 13.88 -10.22
N ALA A 5 -0.61 14.81 -11.11
CA ALA A 5 -0.23 14.49 -12.48
C ALA A 5 0.99 13.56 -12.55
N LYS A 6 1.98 13.75 -11.67
CA LYS A 6 3.17 12.88 -11.58
C LYS A 6 2.78 11.45 -11.16
N ILE A 7 1.91 11.30 -10.16
CA ILE A 7 1.45 9.98 -9.69
C ILE A 7 0.62 9.27 -10.78
N ILE A 8 -0.27 10.00 -11.47
CA ILE A 8 -1.06 9.45 -12.58
C ILE A 8 -0.15 8.97 -13.72
N THR A 9 0.88 9.74 -14.05
CA THR A 9 1.88 9.35 -15.04
C THR A 9 2.60 8.06 -14.64
N LEU A 10 2.98 7.92 -13.36
CA LEU A 10 3.59 6.69 -12.83
C LEU A 10 2.63 5.50 -12.94
N ALA A 11 1.36 5.70 -12.58
CA ALA A 11 0.33 4.64 -12.66
C ALA A 11 0.02 4.22 -14.10
N GLY A 12 0.17 5.12 -15.07
CA GLY A 12 -0.04 4.85 -16.49
C GLY A 12 1.11 4.06 -17.16
N ASN A 13 2.23 3.86 -16.49
CA ASN A 13 3.34 3.09 -17.04
C ASN A 13 2.99 1.60 -17.17
N PRO A 14 3.52 0.88 -18.17
CA PRO A 14 3.35 -0.56 -18.30
C PRO A 14 3.82 -1.35 -17.06
N ASN A 15 4.87 -0.84 -16.41
CA ASN A 15 5.42 -1.35 -15.15
C ASN A 15 5.44 -0.20 -14.15
N PRO A 16 4.34 0.06 -13.43
CA PRO A 16 4.31 1.11 -12.44
C PRO A 16 5.21 0.76 -11.24
N PRO A 17 5.76 1.76 -10.54
CA PRO A 17 6.48 1.51 -9.30
C PRO A 17 5.53 0.86 -8.28
N SER A 18 6.03 -0.15 -7.55
CA SER A 18 5.20 -0.90 -6.60
C SER A 18 4.83 -0.07 -5.37
N LEU A 19 5.73 0.77 -4.89
CA LEU A 19 5.54 1.56 -3.69
C LEU A 19 6.06 2.99 -3.88
N VAL A 20 5.16 3.96 -3.77
CA VAL A 20 5.41 5.38 -3.97
C VAL A 20 5.20 6.12 -2.65
N ALA A 21 6.19 6.87 -2.19
CA ALA A 21 6.02 7.81 -1.09
C ALA A 21 5.44 9.13 -1.62
N LEU A 22 4.34 9.58 -1.01
CA LEU A 22 3.87 10.95 -1.13
C LEU A 22 4.33 11.71 0.12
N TYR A 23 5.47 12.40 0.01
CA TYR A 23 6.24 12.87 1.14
C TYR A 23 6.20 14.40 1.31
N GLY A 24 6.13 14.84 2.57
CA GLY A 24 6.13 16.27 2.93
C GLY A 24 4.73 16.89 2.94
N GLY A 25 4.67 18.22 2.78
CA GLY A 25 3.45 19.00 2.82
C GLY A 25 2.71 19.00 4.17
N SER A 26 1.81 19.95 4.35
CA SER A 26 0.94 19.95 5.54
C SER A 26 -0.10 18.82 5.48
N LEU A 27 -0.68 18.46 6.63
CA LEU A 27 -1.77 17.48 6.68
C LEU A 27 -2.97 17.88 5.81
N GLY A 28 -3.26 19.19 5.73
CA GLY A 28 -4.34 19.73 4.89
C GLY A 28 -4.04 19.51 3.41
N ASP A 29 -2.84 19.88 2.99
CA ASP A 29 -2.40 19.73 1.59
C ASP A 29 -2.41 18.26 1.17
N ARG A 30 -1.91 17.36 2.02
CA ARG A 30 -1.94 15.92 1.75
C ARG A 30 -3.36 15.40 1.55
N LYS A 31 -4.31 15.78 2.42
CA LYS A 31 -5.71 15.32 2.27
C LYS A 31 -6.35 15.82 0.99
N THR A 32 -6.17 17.09 0.66
CA THR A 32 -6.70 17.67 -0.58
C THR A 32 -6.11 16.96 -1.80
N THR A 33 -4.78 16.84 -1.82
CA THR A 33 -4.08 16.18 -2.93
C THR A 33 -4.49 14.70 -3.09
N LEU A 34 -4.69 13.96 -2.00
CA LEU A 34 -5.14 12.56 -2.08
C LEU A 34 -6.58 12.43 -2.58
N SER A 35 -7.46 13.35 -2.17
CA SER A 35 -8.84 13.38 -2.69
C SER A 35 -8.88 13.72 -4.20
N ASP A 36 -8.08 14.69 -4.63
CA ASP A 36 -7.95 15.03 -6.05
C ASP A 36 -7.35 13.86 -6.84
N LEU A 37 -6.32 13.22 -6.29
CA LEU A 37 -5.67 12.05 -6.90
C LEU A 37 -6.67 10.90 -7.10
N GLU A 38 -7.46 10.58 -6.08
CA GLU A 38 -8.46 9.53 -6.15
C GLU A 38 -9.45 9.79 -7.29
N ASN A 39 -9.99 11.02 -7.37
CA ASN A 39 -10.92 11.42 -8.42
C ASN A 39 -10.29 11.35 -9.81
N ASP A 40 -9.06 11.85 -9.97
CA ASP A 40 -8.34 11.85 -11.23
C ASP A 40 -8.00 10.42 -11.71
N LEU A 41 -7.64 9.51 -10.79
CA LEU A 41 -7.40 8.10 -11.10
C LEU A 41 -8.68 7.39 -11.55
N TYR A 42 -9.82 7.63 -10.88
CA TYR A 42 -11.12 7.12 -11.32
C TYR A 42 -11.51 7.67 -12.70
N ALA A 43 -11.27 8.97 -12.95
CA ALA A 43 -11.53 9.59 -14.26
C ALA A 43 -10.64 8.97 -15.36
N ALA A 44 -9.42 8.54 -15.03
CA ALA A 44 -8.54 7.79 -15.93
C ALA A 44 -8.96 6.31 -16.10
N GLY A 45 -10.03 5.88 -15.42
CA GLY A 45 -10.58 4.54 -15.47
C GLY A 45 -9.69 3.49 -14.82
N LEU A 46 -8.92 3.86 -13.79
CA LEU A 46 -8.13 2.95 -12.97
C LEU A 46 -8.96 2.44 -11.79
N SER A 47 -8.66 1.24 -11.32
CA SER A 47 -9.18 0.74 -10.05
C SER A 47 -8.40 1.38 -8.90
N VAL A 48 -9.12 1.91 -7.90
CA VAL A 48 -8.50 2.60 -6.77
C VAL A 48 -9.07 2.06 -5.46
N ILE A 49 -8.18 1.83 -4.49
CA ILE A 49 -8.54 1.55 -3.09
C ILE A 49 -8.07 2.74 -2.25
N ASP A 50 -8.96 3.38 -1.52
CA ASP A 50 -8.61 4.32 -0.44
C ASP A 50 -8.56 3.54 0.90
N PHE A 51 -7.34 3.16 1.30
CA PHE A 51 -7.08 2.56 2.60
C PHE A 51 -6.82 3.66 3.64
N ASN A 52 -7.86 4.01 4.38
CA ASN A 52 -7.75 4.97 5.46
C ASN A 52 -7.52 4.24 6.80
N SER A 53 -6.28 4.27 7.28
CA SER A 53 -5.85 3.58 8.51
C SER A 53 -6.61 4.02 9.76
N ARG A 54 -7.21 5.22 9.76
CA ARG A 54 -8.03 5.72 10.88
C ARG A 54 -9.26 4.87 11.18
N ARG A 55 -9.72 4.09 10.21
CA ARG A 55 -10.83 3.14 10.39
C ARG A 55 -10.44 1.90 11.20
N PHE A 56 -9.13 1.72 11.41
CA PHE A 56 -8.52 0.53 12.01
C PHE A 56 -7.63 0.87 13.21
N LEU A 57 -7.93 1.96 13.94
CA LEU A 57 -7.11 2.39 15.09
C LEU A 57 -7.09 1.39 16.25
N SER A 58 -8.06 0.47 16.32
CA SER A 58 -8.10 -0.61 17.29
C SER A 58 -7.25 -1.82 16.89
N GLU A 59 -6.81 -1.88 15.64
CA GLU A 59 -6.00 -2.99 15.15
C GLU A 59 -4.52 -2.74 15.47
N ASN A 60 -3.87 -3.76 15.99
CA ASN A 60 -2.42 -3.71 16.25
C ASN A 60 -1.59 -3.89 14.96
N ASP A 61 -2.21 -4.45 13.93
CA ASP A 61 -1.58 -4.75 12.65
C ASP A 61 -2.49 -4.33 11.50
N LEU A 62 -2.04 -3.36 10.72
CA LEU A 62 -2.77 -2.83 9.56
C LEU A 62 -2.67 -3.72 8.31
N SER A 63 -1.80 -4.72 8.30
CA SER A 63 -1.60 -5.59 7.14
C SER A 63 -2.84 -6.43 6.84
N GLN A 64 -3.49 -6.95 7.87
CA GLN A 64 -4.69 -7.76 7.72
C GLN A 64 -5.86 -6.99 7.09
N PRO A 65 -6.30 -5.82 7.62
CA PRO A 65 -7.36 -5.06 6.98
C PRO A 65 -6.98 -4.56 5.57
N LEU A 66 -5.71 -4.26 5.31
CA LEU A 66 -5.24 -3.90 3.97
C LEU A 66 -5.41 -5.07 2.98
N ILE A 67 -4.97 -6.28 3.35
CA ILE A 67 -5.18 -7.49 2.54
C ILE A 67 -6.67 -7.71 2.26
N GLN A 68 -7.54 -7.58 3.26
CA GLN A 68 -8.97 -7.79 3.11
C GLN A 68 -9.60 -6.79 2.13
N GLN A 69 -9.20 -5.53 2.15
CA GLN A 69 -9.68 -4.55 1.18
C GLN A 69 -9.20 -4.87 -0.24
N ILE A 70 -7.93 -5.25 -0.41
CA ILE A 70 -7.39 -5.65 -1.72
C ILE A 70 -8.14 -6.86 -2.28
N VAL A 71 -8.32 -7.90 -1.47
CA VAL A 71 -9.05 -9.12 -1.87
C VAL A 71 -10.49 -8.80 -2.24
N THR A 72 -11.15 -7.92 -1.49
CA THR A 72 -12.54 -7.50 -1.75
C THR A 72 -12.65 -6.78 -3.09
N GLU A 73 -11.73 -5.86 -3.38
CA GLU A 73 -11.71 -5.15 -4.66
C GLU A 73 -11.43 -6.10 -5.83
N LEU A 74 -10.45 -7.00 -5.69
CA LEU A 74 -10.14 -7.98 -6.74
C LEU A 74 -11.32 -8.92 -7.02
N LYS A 75 -12.12 -9.24 -6.00
CA LYS A 75 -13.35 -10.05 -6.17
C LYS A 75 -14.46 -9.29 -6.88
N SER A 76 -14.65 -8.01 -6.57
CA SER A 76 -15.72 -7.20 -7.14
C SER A 76 -15.60 -7.05 -8.66
N ASN A 77 -14.39 -7.15 -9.18
CA ASN A 77 -14.06 -7.06 -10.60
C ASN A 77 -14.27 -8.37 -11.37
N GLN A 78 -14.85 -9.42 -10.74
CA GLN A 78 -15.00 -10.75 -11.34
C GLN A 78 -16.40 -11.33 -11.14
N ASP A 79 -16.87 -12.10 -12.14
CA ASP A 79 -17.92 -13.08 -11.93
C ASP A 79 -17.38 -14.17 -10.98
N THR A 80 -18.07 -14.37 -9.87
CA THR A 80 -17.66 -15.27 -8.77
C THR A 80 -17.68 -16.72 -9.23
N THR A 81 -16.58 -17.19 -9.83
CA THR A 81 -16.36 -18.60 -10.12
C THR A 81 -15.79 -19.30 -8.87
N GLY A 82 -16.01 -20.61 -8.73
CA GLY A 82 -15.45 -21.39 -7.61
C GLY A 82 -13.93 -21.25 -7.47
N ALA A 83 -13.19 -21.11 -8.58
CA ALA A 83 -11.76 -20.92 -8.59
C ALA A 83 -11.31 -19.62 -7.88
N THR A 84 -12.09 -18.54 -7.98
CA THR A 84 -11.81 -17.29 -7.27
C THR A 84 -12.01 -17.44 -5.77
N ALA A 85 -13.04 -18.18 -5.34
CA ALA A 85 -13.28 -18.44 -3.92
C ALA A 85 -12.14 -19.24 -3.28
N ASP A 86 -11.61 -20.25 -3.95
CA ASP A 86 -10.47 -21.04 -3.47
C ASP A 86 -9.20 -20.21 -3.32
N LEU A 87 -8.92 -19.30 -4.27
CA LEU A 87 -7.78 -18.39 -4.16
C LEU A 87 -7.93 -17.45 -2.95
N VAL A 88 -9.11 -16.91 -2.72
CA VAL A 88 -9.39 -16.04 -1.58
C VAL A 88 -9.21 -16.78 -0.26
N ASN A 89 -9.72 -18.01 -0.14
CA ASN A 89 -9.55 -18.82 1.06
C ASN A 89 -8.04 -19.06 1.34
N ARG A 90 -7.28 -19.45 0.33
CA ARG A 90 -5.82 -19.64 0.44
C ARG A 90 -5.09 -18.38 0.87
N ILE A 91 -5.46 -17.20 0.33
CA ILE A 91 -4.89 -15.92 0.73
C ILE A 91 -5.16 -15.66 2.22
N ASN A 92 -6.39 -15.85 2.67
CA ASN A 92 -6.77 -15.62 4.07
C ASN A 92 -6.07 -16.58 5.04
N GLU A 93 -5.91 -17.85 4.67
CA GLU A 93 -5.26 -18.87 5.48
C GLU A 93 -3.75 -18.68 5.57
N SER A 94 -3.13 -18.12 4.53
CA SER A 94 -1.67 -17.99 4.40
C SER A 94 -1.16 -16.55 4.51
N ALA A 95 -2.02 -15.57 4.83
CA ALA A 95 -1.62 -14.18 4.99
C ALA A 95 -0.54 -14.04 6.07
N PRO A 96 0.56 -13.29 5.81
CA PRO A 96 1.67 -13.15 6.76
C PRO A 96 1.24 -12.72 8.16
N ALA A 97 0.22 -11.87 8.26
CA ALA A 97 -0.36 -11.42 9.54
C ALA A 97 -1.03 -12.55 10.36
N THR A 98 -1.47 -13.63 9.70
CA THR A 98 -2.09 -14.79 10.37
C THR A 98 -1.09 -15.90 10.71
N ILE A 99 0.16 -15.78 10.24
CA ILE A 99 1.19 -16.79 10.45
C ILE A 99 1.63 -16.76 11.92
N SER A 100 1.30 -17.81 12.65
CA SER A 100 1.67 -17.96 14.05
C SER A 100 3.20 -18.07 14.23
N THR A 101 3.72 -17.44 15.28
CA THR A 101 5.14 -17.53 15.65
C THR A 101 5.56 -18.96 16.10
N HIS A 102 4.59 -19.84 16.36
CA HIS A 102 4.86 -21.22 16.78
C HIS A 102 5.10 -22.19 15.62
N LEU A 103 4.95 -21.73 14.37
CA LEU A 103 5.23 -22.57 13.20
C LEU A 103 6.74 -22.73 12.97
N THR A 104 7.13 -23.90 12.43
CA THR A 104 8.51 -24.12 11.96
C THR A 104 8.86 -23.18 10.82
N SER A 105 10.14 -22.90 10.63
CA SER A 105 10.60 -22.03 9.53
C SER A 105 10.16 -22.54 8.15
N GLU A 106 10.17 -23.85 7.95
CA GLU A 106 9.71 -24.47 6.68
C GLU A 106 8.23 -24.20 6.42
N ASN A 107 7.37 -24.43 7.42
CA ASN A 107 5.93 -24.18 7.29
C ASN A 107 5.62 -22.70 7.04
N ARG A 108 6.39 -21.79 7.65
CA ARG A 108 6.24 -20.35 7.42
C ARG A 108 6.59 -19.96 5.99
N ILE A 109 7.69 -20.49 5.46
CA ILE A 109 8.12 -20.24 4.07
C ILE A 109 7.05 -20.75 3.09
N GLU A 110 6.52 -21.95 3.33
CA GLU A 110 5.46 -22.53 2.48
C GLU A 110 4.19 -21.65 2.46
N LEU A 111 3.74 -21.17 3.63
CA LEU A 111 2.59 -20.27 3.72
C LEU A 111 2.83 -18.94 3.00
N ILE A 112 4.02 -18.35 3.14
CA ILE A 112 4.38 -17.11 2.43
C ILE A 112 4.33 -17.34 0.92
N HIS A 113 4.88 -18.45 0.41
CA HIS A 113 4.80 -18.81 -0.99
C HIS A 113 3.38 -19.06 -1.47
N GLN A 114 2.55 -19.69 -0.65
CA GLN A 114 1.13 -19.91 -0.95
C GLN A 114 0.37 -18.59 -1.03
N PHE A 115 0.60 -17.67 -0.11
CA PHE A 115 0.04 -16.33 -0.11
C PHE A 115 0.42 -15.57 -1.39
N ASP A 116 1.71 -15.43 -1.67
CA ASP A 116 2.24 -14.72 -2.83
C ASP A 116 1.68 -15.29 -4.15
N SER A 117 1.75 -16.62 -4.32
CA SER A 117 1.24 -17.31 -5.51
C SER A 117 -0.27 -17.12 -5.69
N SER A 118 -1.05 -17.19 -4.61
CA SER A 118 -2.51 -17.07 -4.67
C SER A 118 -2.94 -15.63 -4.98
N LEU A 119 -2.28 -14.65 -4.36
CA LEU A 119 -2.56 -13.23 -4.60
C LEU A 119 -2.15 -12.81 -6.03
N LYS A 120 -1.00 -13.26 -6.53
CA LYS A 120 -0.58 -13.04 -7.93
C LYS A 120 -1.58 -13.60 -8.93
N LYS A 121 -2.09 -14.83 -8.69
CA LYS A 121 -3.10 -15.44 -9.56
C LYS A 121 -4.40 -14.66 -9.54
N LEU A 122 -4.87 -14.26 -8.35
CA LEU A 122 -6.08 -13.46 -8.21
C LEU A 122 -5.95 -12.10 -8.91
N ALA A 123 -4.82 -11.41 -8.72
CA ALA A 123 -4.54 -10.14 -9.39
C ALA A 123 -4.48 -10.30 -10.92
N ALA A 124 -3.84 -11.34 -11.42
CA ALA A 124 -3.73 -11.60 -12.87
C ALA A 124 -5.11 -11.82 -13.52
N ILE A 125 -6.01 -12.53 -12.83
CA ILE A 125 -7.38 -12.76 -13.29
C ILE A 125 -8.18 -11.45 -13.24
N SER A 126 -8.09 -10.69 -12.13
CA SER A 126 -8.96 -9.54 -11.84
C SER A 126 -8.56 -8.26 -12.56
N LEU A 127 -7.29 -7.97 -12.70
CA LEU A 127 -6.81 -6.68 -13.20
C LEU A 127 -6.62 -6.63 -14.72
N GLN A 128 -6.66 -7.76 -15.41
CA GLN A 128 -6.48 -7.85 -16.87
C GLN A 128 -5.34 -6.95 -17.39
N LYS A 129 -5.66 -5.70 -17.81
CA LYS A 129 -4.70 -4.75 -18.41
C LYS A 129 -4.41 -3.52 -17.56
N LYS A 130 -5.23 -3.22 -16.54
CA LYS A 130 -5.10 -1.97 -15.77
C LYS A 130 -4.48 -2.21 -14.39
N PRO A 131 -3.64 -1.30 -13.88
CA PRO A 131 -3.13 -1.41 -12.52
C PRO A 131 -4.21 -1.12 -11.48
N LEU A 132 -4.01 -1.67 -10.29
CA LEU A 132 -4.74 -1.31 -9.07
C LEU A 132 -3.89 -0.32 -8.29
N VAL A 133 -4.42 0.87 -8.05
CA VAL A 133 -3.76 1.89 -7.23
C VAL A 133 -4.35 1.83 -5.82
N ILE A 134 -3.49 1.65 -4.83
CA ILE A 134 -3.87 1.59 -3.41
C ILE A 134 -3.30 2.81 -2.70
N ILE A 135 -4.16 3.72 -2.29
CA ILE A 135 -3.79 4.92 -1.53
C ILE A 135 -3.84 4.56 -0.05
N VAL A 136 -2.71 4.65 0.64
CA VAL A 136 -2.60 4.41 2.09
C VAL A 136 -2.45 5.75 2.80
N GLN A 137 -3.43 6.10 3.62
CA GLN A 137 -3.47 7.39 4.32
C GLN A 137 -3.90 7.27 5.78
N GLY A 138 -3.74 8.37 6.53
CA GLY A 138 -4.19 8.45 7.92
C GLY A 138 -3.21 7.89 8.94
N LEU A 139 -2.01 7.47 8.52
CA LEU A 139 -0.98 6.85 9.35
C LEU A 139 -0.47 7.77 10.48
N GLU A 140 -0.64 9.08 10.35
CA GLU A 140 -0.28 10.06 11.39
C GLU A 140 -1.09 9.93 12.69
N ARG A 141 -2.11 9.10 12.72
CA ARG A 141 -2.96 8.85 13.90
C ARG A 141 -2.91 7.41 14.42
N THR A 142 -2.13 6.58 13.78
CA THR A 142 -1.92 5.20 14.21
C THR A 142 -0.84 5.14 15.30
N PRO A 143 -0.73 4.04 16.04
CA PRO A 143 0.37 3.85 16.97
C PRO A 143 1.72 4.03 16.31
N THR A 144 2.70 4.52 17.06
CA THR A 144 4.08 4.67 16.60
C THR A 144 4.64 3.34 16.10
N GLY A 145 5.34 3.38 14.97
CA GLY A 145 5.85 2.20 14.27
C GLY A 145 4.92 1.67 13.18
N SER A 146 3.66 2.11 13.14
CA SER A 146 2.70 1.63 12.15
C SER A 146 3.07 1.98 10.72
N PHE A 147 3.63 3.17 10.49
CA PHE A 147 4.06 3.60 9.16
C PHE A 147 5.21 2.72 8.64
N ILE A 148 6.24 2.53 9.46
CA ILE A 148 7.38 1.68 9.10
C ILE A 148 6.89 0.26 8.83
N SER A 149 6.14 -0.33 9.77
CA SER A 149 5.65 -1.71 9.66
C SER A 149 4.79 -1.95 8.41
N ILE A 150 3.86 -1.04 8.09
CA ILE A 150 3.00 -1.21 6.91
C ILE A 150 3.79 -1.00 5.61
N SER A 151 4.74 -0.06 5.58
CA SER A 151 5.57 0.20 4.41
C SER A 151 6.47 -0.99 4.09
N GLU A 152 7.13 -1.55 5.11
CA GLU A 152 7.93 -2.77 4.98
C GLU A 152 7.08 -3.99 4.60
N PHE A 153 5.88 -4.10 5.18
CA PHE A 153 4.95 -5.17 4.81
C PHE A 153 4.58 -5.09 3.32
N ILE A 154 4.23 -3.91 2.83
CA ILE A 154 3.91 -3.70 1.40
C ILE A 154 5.11 -4.04 0.53
N ALA A 155 6.31 -3.53 0.87
CA ALA A 155 7.53 -3.77 0.11
C ALA A 155 7.90 -5.26 0.02
N ASN A 156 7.72 -5.99 1.12
CA ASN A 156 8.14 -7.40 1.22
C ASN A 156 7.10 -8.41 0.72
N TYR A 157 5.80 -8.12 0.87
CA TYR A 157 4.74 -9.11 0.61
C TYR A 157 3.73 -8.70 -0.46
N LEU A 158 3.61 -7.42 -0.79
CA LEU A 158 2.63 -6.92 -1.75
C LEU A 158 3.25 -6.33 -3.02
N ASN A 159 4.54 -6.59 -3.26
CA ASN A 159 5.21 -6.22 -4.50
C ASN A 159 4.74 -7.13 -5.66
N ILE A 160 3.52 -6.88 -6.11
CA ILE A 160 2.84 -7.68 -7.15
C ILE A 160 2.71 -6.83 -8.41
N HIS A 161 3.00 -7.43 -9.54
CA HIS A 161 2.83 -6.76 -10.84
C HIS A 161 1.42 -6.16 -10.97
N LYS A 162 1.33 -4.91 -11.38
CA LYS A 162 0.13 -4.07 -11.48
C LYS A 162 -0.46 -3.57 -10.16
N PHE A 163 0.17 -3.81 -9.02
CA PHE A 163 -0.14 -3.06 -7.82
C PHE A 163 0.76 -1.84 -7.75
N MET A 164 0.16 -0.71 -7.40
CA MET A 164 0.89 0.52 -7.10
C MET A 164 0.34 1.09 -5.80
N PHE A 165 1.16 1.11 -4.77
CA PHE A 165 0.82 1.70 -3.50
C PHE A 165 1.31 3.16 -3.46
N VAL A 166 0.45 4.06 -3.00
CA VAL A 166 0.79 5.45 -2.72
C VAL A 166 0.62 5.68 -1.24
N VAL A 167 1.70 5.79 -0.51
CA VAL A 167 1.71 5.98 0.95
C VAL A 167 2.02 7.42 1.28
N SER A 168 1.10 8.09 1.98
CA SER A 168 1.22 9.50 2.33
C SER A 168 1.77 9.66 3.74
N ILE A 169 2.86 10.44 3.87
CA ILE A 169 3.47 10.77 5.16
C ILE A 169 4.08 12.16 5.19
N GLY A 170 3.96 12.84 6.35
CA GLY A 170 4.65 14.08 6.63
C GLY A 170 6.07 13.84 7.17
N GLU A 171 6.95 14.80 6.92
CA GLU A 171 8.35 14.74 7.34
C GLU A 171 8.51 14.56 8.86
N GLU A 172 7.80 15.38 9.65
CA GLU A 172 7.86 15.31 11.11
C GLU A 172 7.43 13.96 11.66
N ILE A 173 6.42 13.33 11.04
CA ILE A 173 5.92 12.02 11.46
C ILE A 173 6.93 10.94 11.16
N LEU A 174 7.51 10.94 9.96
CA LEU A 174 8.56 9.99 9.61
C LEU A 174 9.76 10.10 10.54
N GLN A 175 10.20 11.33 10.85
CA GLN A 175 11.30 11.57 11.80
C GLN A 175 10.99 11.01 13.19
N ASN A 176 9.77 11.21 13.68
CA ASN A 176 9.33 10.69 14.99
C ASN A 176 9.24 9.16 15.00
N GLU A 177 8.75 8.53 13.93
CA GLU A 177 8.69 7.08 13.76
C GLU A 177 10.09 6.45 13.82
N LEU A 178 11.04 6.98 13.06
CA LEU A 178 12.42 6.49 13.01
C LEU A 178 13.12 6.67 14.37
N THR A 179 12.95 7.82 15.01
CA THR A 179 13.52 8.08 16.33
C THR A 179 12.97 7.11 17.37
N SER A 180 11.69 6.86 17.37
CA SER A 180 11.02 5.96 18.32
C SER A 180 11.38 4.49 18.12
N SER A 181 11.68 4.09 16.90
CA SER A 181 12.14 2.73 16.58
C SER A 181 13.63 2.49 16.88
N ASN A 182 14.34 3.48 17.45
CA ASN A 182 15.81 3.48 17.60
C ASN A 182 16.56 3.21 16.29
N SER A 183 15.96 3.54 15.15
CA SER A 183 16.61 3.45 13.86
C SER A 183 17.70 4.52 13.75
N GLN A 184 18.89 4.13 13.30
CA GLN A 184 19.96 5.07 12.94
C GLN A 184 19.81 5.62 11.53
N MET A 185 18.77 5.20 10.80
CA MET A 185 18.50 5.60 9.43
C MET A 185 17.90 7.00 9.40
N SER A 186 18.34 7.83 8.46
CA SER A 186 17.72 9.13 8.20
C SER A 186 16.39 8.94 7.46
N PRO A 187 15.47 9.94 7.50
CA PRO A 187 14.25 9.91 6.69
C PRO A 187 14.51 9.63 5.21
N ASP A 188 15.47 10.31 4.60
CA ASP A 188 15.81 10.11 3.20
C ASP A 188 16.34 8.70 2.95
N GLY A 189 17.23 8.20 3.82
CA GLY A 189 17.74 6.83 3.72
C GLY A 189 16.63 5.78 3.80
N PHE A 190 15.65 5.96 4.69
CA PHE A 190 14.49 5.07 4.78
C PHE A 190 13.63 5.13 3.51
N LEU A 191 13.37 6.34 3.02
CA LEU A 191 12.56 6.51 1.80
C LEU A 191 13.24 5.87 0.59
N GLU A 192 14.54 6.05 0.43
CA GLU A 192 15.32 5.45 -0.67
C GLU A 192 15.40 3.92 -0.59
N ASP A 193 15.45 3.35 0.63
CA ASP A 193 15.56 1.90 0.83
C ASP A 193 14.21 1.18 0.60
N VAL A 194 13.10 1.78 1.04
CA VAL A 194 11.79 1.11 1.06
C VAL A 194 10.94 1.45 -0.16
N PHE A 195 11.04 2.67 -0.69
CA PHE A 195 10.14 3.15 -1.73
C PHE A 195 10.77 3.11 -3.12
N SER A 196 10.01 2.62 -4.10
CA SER A 196 10.43 2.57 -5.51
C SER A 196 10.42 3.95 -6.18
N ALA A 197 9.66 4.90 -5.65
CA ALA A 197 9.61 6.28 -6.10
C ALA A 197 9.19 7.21 -4.97
N ILE A 198 9.70 8.44 -4.98
CA ILE A 198 9.35 9.49 -4.03
C ILE A 198 8.76 10.67 -4.81
N VAL A 199 7.56 11.08 -4.41
CA VAL A 199 6.88 12.26 -4.92
C VAL A 199 6.73 13.24 -3.76
N THR A 200 7.42 14.37 -3.85
CA THR A 200 7.30 15.46 -2.87
C THR A 200 6.15 16.37 -3.24
N PHE A 201 5.55 16.99 -2.23
CA PHE A 201 4.66 18.12 -2.48
C PHE A 201 5.47 19.28 -3.05
N ASP A 202 4.97 19.86 -4.13
CA ASP A 202 5.53 21.10 -4.60
C ASP A 202 5.30 22.14 -3.49
N GLU A 203 6.35 22.77 -3.01
CA GLU A 203 6.21 23.96 -2.21
C GLU A 203 5.45 24.96 -3.09
N ILE A 204 4.20 25.23 -2.71
CA ILE A 204 3.45 26.33 -3.32
C ILE A 204 4.25 27.56 -2.90
N ALA A 205 5.00 28.12 -3.84
CA ALA A 205 5.59 29.45 -3.64
C ALA A 205 4.42 30.37 -3.30
N VAL A 206 4.33 30.76 -2.05
CA VAL A 206 3.38 31.78 -1.60
C VAL A 206 3.99 33.09 -2.07
N ASP A 207 3.51 33.58 -3.25
CA ASP A 207 3.77 34.94 -3.71
C ASP A 207 3.01 35.97 -2.84
#